data_9440cafdf4417f3ed35a5d49654cd86d
#
_entry.id   9440cafdf4417f3ed35a5d49654cd86d
#
_cell.length_a   1.000
_cell.length_b   1.000
_cell.length_c   1.000
_cell.angle_alpha   90.00
_cell.angle_beta   90.00
_cell.angle_gamma   90.00
#
_symmetry.space_group_name_H-M   'P 1'
#
loop_
_entity.id
_entity.type
_entity.pdbx_description
1 polymer ?
#
loop_
_entity_poly.entity_id
_entity_poly.type
_entity_poly.pdbx_seq_one_letter_code
_entity_poly.pdbx_strand_id
1 'polypeptide(L)'
;MKQHCQYIFVSAKIAALFPGDLLEQLTIIHKDIGGEVYLVGGSVRDLVLGRPSGDLDLTVSHNAELWAELLRNFTGGTYVELGREEDAARIVLRQGLDVDFSSFRSGAQSIVEDLELRDITVNALAVPVHGLLVQDWQDEDELSVIDPTGGLADLKQQRIRVISGKSFADDPLRMLRVFRFAAVLDFTVMPETLEQIRLQRESIERVAKERVAYELDLIMGSPRAHQAFSAMRDCGLLWQVLPELQAGQGVDQPASHHLDVFEHCLEALNQMELVLAGLERYFPDTSSVMQEYLKGKHRWVQVKWAALLHDVGKPYTYGINEAKGGRITFYNHDMRGADILTEIARRLRWAKEDASVVARLIAGHMRPFFLANNQRQDRLTLKACLRLVRKIGEHLPGLFLLAMSDALAGKGEASPEDIEQEVAGVFARLLQVEEEHVVPVRTAPALITGKDLIDELGLTPGPLFRVLLERVEEAHMEHRISTREEALALASSEARKRTR
;
A
#
# COMPACT_ATOMS: atom_id res chain seq x y z
N MET A 1 -29.67 -6.09 33.57
CA MET A 1 -30.35 -5.47 32.42
C MET A 1 -29.34 -4.57 31.74
N LYS A 2 -28.76 -5.01 30.58
CA LYS A 2 -27.93 -4.14 29.75
C LYS A 2 -28.86 -3.16 29.07
N GLN A 3 -28.73 -1.85 29.34
CA GLN A 3 -29.35 -0.82 28.53
C GLN A 3 -28.79 -0.95 27.13
N HIS A 4 -29.55 -1.57 26.21
CA HIS A 4 -29.24 -1.53 24.78
C HIS A 4 -29.48 -0.09 24.35
N CYS A 5 -28.42 0.62 23.96
CA CYS A 5 -28.54 1.87 23.24
C CYS A 5 -29.26 1.53 21.91
N GLN A 6 -30.55 1.82 21.85
CA GLN A 6 -31.33 1.66 20.62
C GLN A 6 -30.93 2.81 19.69
N TYR A 7 -30.22 2.47 18.62
CA TYR A 7 -29.92 3.45 17.56
C TYR A 7 -30.97 3.28 16.46
N ILE A 8 -31.60 4.38 16.09
CA ILE A 8 -32.75 4.38 15.16
C ILE A 8 -32.43 5.30 13.98
N PHE A 9 -32.73 4.83 12.79
CA PHE A 9 -32.71 5.63 11.58
C PHE A 9 -34.14 5.85 11.08
N VAL A 10 -34.38 6.95 10.39
CA VAL A 10 -35.59 7.13 9.61
C VAL A 10 -35.45 6.50 8.23
N SER A 11 -36.51 5.92 7.71
CA SER A 11 -36.54 5.21 6.43
C SER A 11 -35.96 6.02 5.28
N ALA A 12 -36.31 7.31 5.19
CA ALA A 12 -35.77 8.21 4.16
C ALA A 12 -34.24 8.27 4.15
N LYS A 13 -33.57 8.21 5.33
CA LYS A 13 -32.10 8.22 5.42
C LYS A 13 -31.49 6.94 4.91
N ILE A 14 -32.13 5.81 5.13
CA ILE A 14 -31.67 4.52 4.61
C ILE A 14 -31.96 4.43 3.11
N ALA A 15 -33.14 4.82 2.66
CA ALA A 15 -33.54 4.84 1.25
C ALA A 15 -32.56 5.68 0.39
N ALA A 16 -32.05 6.79 0.94
CA ALA A 16 -31.10 7.66 0.27
C ALA A 16 -29.73 6.99 -0.03
N LEU A 17 -29.41 5.83 0.55
CA LEU A 17 -28.22 5.06 0.23
C LEU A 17 -28.36 4.30 -1.10
N PHE A 18 -29.58 4.15 -1.62
CA PHE A 18 -29.87 3.41 -2.85
C PHE A 18 -30.07 4.40 -4.01
N PRO A 19 -29.04 4.64 -4.84
CA PRO A 19 -29.11 5.67 -5.88
C PRO A 19 -30.02 5.27 -7.05
N GLY A 20 -30.66 6.27 -7.65
CA GLY A 20 -31.52 6.09 -8.82
C GLY A 20 -32.66 5.11 -8.58
N ASP A 21 -32.84 4.16 -9.49
CA ASP A 21 -33.90 3.17 -9.47
C ASP A 21 -33.55 1.90 -8.69
N LEU A 22 -32.42 1.90 -7.96
CA LEU A 22 -31.90 0.68 -7.30
C LEU A 22 -32.89 0.10 -6.29
N LEU A 23 -33.53 0.97 -5.50
CA LEU A 23 -34.52 0.54 -4.51
C LEU A 23 -35.77 -0.09 -5.19
N GLU A 24 -36.22 0.47 -6.32
CA GLU A 24 -37.34 -0.09 -7.09
C GLU A 24 -36.98 -1.44 -7.69
N GLN A 25 -35.76 -1.57 -8.23
CA GLN A 25 -35.26 -2.83 -8.78
C GLN A 25 -35.18 -3.90 -7.70
N LEU A 26 -34.65 -3.58 -6.52
CA LEU A 26 -34.62 -4.48 -5.37
C LEU A 26 -36.05 -4.85 -4.89
N THR A 27 -37.01 -3.92 -4.96
CA THR A 27 -38.41 -4.17 -4.64
C THR A 27 -39.03 -5.21 -5.60
N ILE A 28 -38.73 -5.12 -6.90
CA ILE A 28 -39.18 -6.11 -7.89
C ILE A 28 -38.58 -7.47 -7.58
N ILE A 29 -37.25 -7.53 -7.31
CA ILE A 29 -36.56 -8.78 -6.97
C ILE A 29 -37.12 -9.38 -5.69
N HIS A 30 -37.39 -8.56 -4.67
CA HIS A 30 -37.98 -9.01 -3.41
C HIS A 30 -39.37 -9.63 -3.58
N LYS A 31 -40.19 -9.12 -4.50
CA LYS A 31 -41.51 -9.73 -4.79
C LYS A 31 -41.40 -11.16 -5.37
N ASP A 32 -40.33 -11.44 -6.12
CA ASP A 32 -40.11 -12.72 -6.77
C ASP A 32 -39.45 -13.74 -5.83
N ILE A 33 -38.44 -13.31 -5.05
CA ILE A 33 -37.65 -14.20 -4.18
C ILE A 33 -38.26 -14.28 -2.77
N GLY A 34 -38.71 -13.12 -2.23
CA GLY A 34 -39.12 -12.97 -0.83
C GLY A 34 -37.96 -13.02 0.16
N GLY A 35 -38.32 -13.20 1.43
CA GLY A 35 -37.34 -13.32 2.51
C GLY A 35 -37.00 -12.00 3.19
N GLU A 36 -36.12 -12.08 4.17
CA GLU A 36 -35.64 -10.93 4.92
C GLU A 36 -34.40 -10.32 4.23
N VAL A 37 -34.31 -9.00 4.21
CA VAL A 37 -33.20 -8.24 3.64
C VAL A 37 -32.68 -7.24 4.67
N TYR A 38 -31.38 -7.22 4.87
CA TYR A 38 -30.71 -6.35 5.84
C TYR A 38 -29.56 -5.59 5.21
N LEU A 39 -29.47 -4.30 5.48
CA LEU A 39 -28.23 -3.57 5.31
C LEU A 39 -27.31 -3.93 6.47
N VAL A 40 -26.05 -4.26 6.21
CA VAL A 40 -25.17 -4.83 7.24
C VAL A 40 -23.75 -4.25 7.20
N GLY A 41 -22.92 -4.63 8.15
CA GLY A 41 -21.48 -4.52 8.07
C GLY A 41 -20.93 -3.11 7.95
N GLY A 42 -20.09 -2.92 6.95
CA GLY A 42 -19.45 -1.64 6.64
C GLY A 42 -20.44 -0.52 6.37
N SER A 43 -21.50 -0.82 5.64
CA SER A 43 -22.54 0.14 5.28
C SER A 43 -23.26 0.71 6.51
N VAL A 44 -23.61 -0.15 7.50
CA VAL A 44 -24.25 0.30 8.74
C VAL A 44 -23.27 1.06 9.62
N ARG A 45 -22.05 0.55 9.76
CA ARG A 45 -20.99 1.22 10.54
C ARG A 45 -20.73 2.64 10.03
N ASP A 46 -20.55 2.80 8.72
CA ASP A 46 -20.19 4.09 8.13
C ASP A 46 -21.38 5.06 8.21
N LEU A 47 -22.59 4.56 8.09
CA LEU A 47 -23.82 5.35 8.31
C LEU A 47 -23.92 5.87 9.76
N VAL A 48 -23.60 5.02 10.77
CA VAL A 48 -23.57 5.42 12.19
C VAL A 48 -22.48 6.47 12.45
N LEU A 49 -21.33 6.34 11.77
CA LEU A 49 -20.21 7.29 11.88
C LEU A 49 -20.42 8.57 11.06
N GLY A 50 -21.51 8.67 10.26
CA GLY A 50 -21.75 9.80 9.36
C GLY A 50 -20.74 9.90 8.23
N ARG A 51 -20.15 8.78 7.81
CA ARG A 51 -19.20 8.68 6.70
C ARG A 51 -19.93 8.23 5.43
N PRO A 52 -19.51 8.69 4.23
CA PRO A 52 -20.04 8.13 3.00
C PRO A 52 -19.65 6.65 2.90
N SER A 53 -20.61 5.79 2.55
CA SER A 53 -20.31 4.39 2.21
C SER A 53 -19.99 4.30 0.73
N GLY A 54 -18.88 3.62 0.39
CA GLY A 54 -18.52 3.33 -1.00
C GLY A 54 -19.26 2.12 -1.56
N ASP A 55 -19.76 1.24 -0.69
CA ASP A 55 -20.38 -0.03 -1.03
C ASP A 55 -21.70 -0.20 -0.26
N LEU A 56 -22.62 -1.01 -0.80
CA LEU A 56 -23.82 -1.47 -0.13
C LEU A 56 -23.70 -2.95 0.22
N ASP A 57 -23.52 -3.25 1.51
CA ASP A 57 -23.49 -4.61 2.02
C ASP A 57 -24.91 -5.08 2.38
N LEU A 58 -25.48 -6.00 1.61
CA LEU A 58 -26.79 -6.57 1.85
C LEU A 58 -26.67 -8.04 2.27
N THR A 59 -27.30 -8.38 3.38
CA THR A 59 -27.49 -9.78 3.77
C THR A 59 -28.95 -10.17 3.61
N VAL A 60 -29.20 -11.26 2.89
CA VAL A 60 -30.51 -11.83 2.62
C VAL A 60 -30.67 -13.16 3.35
N SER A 61 -31.88 -13.56 3.66
CA SER A 61 -32.11 -14.82 4.36
C SER A 61 -31.70 -16.07 3.53
N HIS A 62 -31.71 -15.95 2.19
CA HIS A 62 -31.37 -17.02 1.25
C HIS A 62 -31.19 -16.51 -0.19
N ASN A 63 -30.53 -17.31 -1.04
CA ASN A 63 -30.39 -17.08 -2.49
C ASN A 63 -29.68 -15.77 -2.88
N ALA A 64 -28.59 -15.40 -2.19
CA ALA A 64 -27.86 -14.15 -2.45
C ALA A 64 -27.34 -14.06 -3.89
N GLU A 65 -26.82 -15.15 -4.44
CA GLU A 65 -26.39 -15.19 -5.85
C GLU A 65 -27.53 -14.89 -6.81
N LEU A 66 -28.75 -15.41 -6.55
CA LEU A 66 -29.92 -15.13 -7.39
C LEU A 66 -30.32 -13.64 -7.30
N TRP A 67 -30.25 -13.04 -6.10
CA TRP A 67 -30.46 -11.60 -5.93
C TRP A 67 -29.48 -10.79 -6.80
N ALA A 68 -28.20 -11.16 -6.77
CA ALA A 68 -27.16 -10.49 -7.56
C ALA A 68 -27.37 -10.69 -9.07
N GLU A 69 -27.74 -11.91 -9.52
CA GLU A 69 -28.00 -12.17 -10.93
C GLU A 69 -29.20 -11.37 -11.47
N LEU A 70 -30.26 -11.29 -10.71
CA LEU A 70 -31.42 -10.49 -11.09
C LEU A 70 -31.09 -8.99 -11.11
N LEU A 71 -30.35 -8.50 -10.12
CA LEU A 71 -29.91 -7.10 -10.11
C LEU A 71 -29.00 -6.79 -11.31
N ARG A 72 -28.10 -7.69 -11.68
CA ARG A 72 -27.29 -7.55 -12.90
C ARG A 72 -28.17 -7.39 -14.14
N ASN A 73 -29.23 -8.16 -14.25
CA ASN A 73 -30.13 -8.10 -15.41
C ASN A 73 -30.84 -6.75 -15.52
N PHE A 74 -31.19 -6.11 -14.40
CA PHE A 74 -31.79 -4.79 -14.39
C PHE A 74 -30.78 -3.68 -14.68
N THR A 75 -29.59 -3.75 -14.08
CA THR A 75 -28.62 -2.65 -14.09
C THR A 75 -27.61 -2.74 -15.23
N GLY A 76 -27.39 -3.92 -15.79
CA GLY A 76 -26.28 -4.22 -16.69
C GLY A 76 -24.91 -4.10 -16.02
N GLY A 77 -24.86 -4.22 -14.69
CA GLY A 77 -23.62 -4.23 -13.89
C GLY A 77 -22.78 -5.48 -14.12
N THR A 78 -21.55 -5.44 -13.62
CA THR A 78 -20.64 -6.60 -13.68
C THR A 78 -20.83 -7.49 -12.47
N TYR A 79 -21.13 -8.77 -12.70
CA TYR A 79 -21.24 -9.78 -11.66
C TYR A 79 -19.85 -10.30 -11.28
N VAL A 80 -19.60 -10.42 -9.98
CA VAL A 80 -18.37 -10.99 -9.41
C VAL A 80 -18.77 -11.97 -8.30
N GLU A 81 -18.37 -13.23 -8.44
CA GLU A 81 -18.57 -14.26 -7.41
C GLU A 81 -17.66 -13.99 -6.20
N LEU A 82 -18.22 -13.98 -4.99
CA LEU A 82 -17.49 -13.74 -3.74
C LEU A 82 -17.31 -15.05 -2.95
N GLY A 83 -16.35 -15.88 -3.37
CA GLY A 83 -16.06 -17.16 -2.73
C GLY A 83 -16.77 -18.33 -3.40
N ARG A 84 -16.17 -19.53 -3.31
CA ARG A 84 -16.70 -20.74 -4.00
C ARG A 84 -17.64 -21.57 -3.13
N GLU A 85 -17.68 -21.31 -1.84
CA GLU A 85 -18.45 -22.11 -0.86
C GLU A 85 -19.50 -21.27 -0.12
N GLU A 86 -19.53 -19.96 -0.36
CA GLU A 86 -20.47 -19.05 0.26
C GLU A 86 -21.46 -18.55 -0.79
N ASP A 87 -22.76 -18.55 -0.46
CA ASP A 87 -23.80 -17.93 -1.30
C ASP A 87 -23.64 -16.40 -1.18
N ALA A 88 -22.71 -15.85 -1.96
CA ALA A 88 -22.35 -14.43 -1.96
C ALA A 88 -21.83 -13.95 -3.31
N ALA A 89 -22.29 -12.75 -3.73
CA ALA A 89 -21.89 -12.15 -4.99
C ALA A 89 -21.88 -10.62 -4.90
N ARG A 90 -21.05 -10.00 -5.73
CA ARG A 90 -20.95 -8.55 -5.91
C ARG A 90 -21.46 -8.13 -7.27
N ILE A 91 -22.20 -7.04 -7.31
CA ILE A 91 -22.54 -6.32 -8.55
C ILE A 91 -21.84 -4.97 -8.54
N VAL A 92 -20.92 -4.80 -9.49
CA VAL A 92 -20.26 -3.51 -9.75
C VAL A 92 -21.14 -2.71 -10.69
N LEU A 93 -21.78 -1.66 -10.18
CA LEU A 93 -22.64 -0.78 -10.96
C LEU A 93 -21.83 0.18 -11.83
N ARG A 94 -22.37 0.59 -12.97
CA ARG A 94 -21.70 1.53 -13.91
C ARG A 94 -21.36 2.88 -13.29
N GLN A 95 -22.03 3.26 -12.21
CA GLN A 95 -21.82 4.52 -11.48
C GLN A 95 -20.67 4.41 -10.44
N GLY A 96 -20.02 3.25 -10.33
CA GLY A 96 -18.92 3.03 -9.40
C GLY A 96 -19.37 2.65 -7.98
N LEU A 97 -20.63 2.28 -7.78
CA LEU A 97 -21.13 1.71 -6.53
C LEU A 97 -21.09 0.19 -6.63
N ASP A 98 -20.54 -0.47 -5.63
CA ASP A 98 -20.58 -1.92 -5.47
C ASP A 98 -21.77 -2.30 -4.57
N VAL A 99 -22.50 -3.35 -4.97
CA VAL A 99 -23.58 -3.92 -4.16
C VAL A 99 -23.22 -5.39 -3.87
N ASP A 100 -22.95 -5.68 -2.60
CA ASP A 100 -22.61 -7.00 -2.10
C ASP A 100 -23.84 -7.71 -1.55
N PHE A 101 -24.11 -8.91 -2.02
CA PHE A 101 -25.11 -9.80 -1.47
C PHE A 101 -24.45 -10.97 -0.78
N SER A 102 -24.92 -11.32 0.40
CA SER A 102 -24.56 -12.56 1.10
C SER A 102 -25.80 -13.19 1.74
N SER A 103 -25.93 -14.53 1.69
CA SER A 103 -26.90 -15.24 2.52
C SER A 103 -26.40 -15.36 3.97
N PHE A 104 -27.28 -15.73 4.89
CA PHE A 104 -26.87 -15.99 6.27
C PHE A 104 -25.76 -17.04 6.33
N ARG A 105 -24.71 -16.74 7.10
CA ARG A 105 -23.47 -17.52 7.17
C ARG A 105 -23.64 -18.84 7.91
N SER A 106 -22.93 -19.87 7.44
CA SER A 106 -22.69 -21.11 8.19
C SER A 106 -23.97 -21.75 8.77
N GLY A 107 -25.10 -21.63 8.05
CA GLY A 107 -26.39 -22.21 8.46
C GLY A 107 -27.12 -21.43 9.55
N ALA A 108 -26.76 -20.17 9.81
CA ALA A 108 -27.53 -19.27 10.69
C ALA A 108 -29.00 -19.20 10.24
N GLN A 109 -29.91 -19.21 11.21
CA GLN A 109 -31.36 -19.18 10.95
C GLN A 109 -31.96 -17.80 11.14
N SER A 110 -31.16 -16.83 11.61
CA SER A 110 -31.55 -15.46 11.85
C SER A 110 -30.42 -14.49 11.63
N ILE A 111 -30.75 -13.20 11.41
CA ILE A 111 -29.74 -12.14 11.31
C ILE A 111 -28.89 -12.03 12.58
N VAL A 112 -29.44 -12.28 13.75
CA VAL A 112 -28.71 -12.24 15.03
C VAL A 112 -27.59 -13.29 15.04
N GLU A 113 -27.92 -14.52 14.63
CA GLU A 113 -26.92 -15.60 14.51
C GLU A 113 -25.86 -15.28 13.44
N ASP A 114 -26.25 -14.69 12.29
CA ASP A 114 -25.29 -14.25 11.27
C ASP A 114 -24.33 -13.19 11.81
N LEU A 115 -24.83 -12.20 12.56
CA LEU A 115 -24.01 -11.15 13.13
C LEU A 115 -23.00 -11.67 14.16
N GLU A 116 -23.38 -12.68 14.96
CA GLU A 116 -22.49 -13.33 15.92
C GLU A 116 -21.36 -14.17 15.29
N LEU A 117 -21.49 -14.54 14.02
CA LEU A 117 -20.49 -15.28 13.25
C LEU A 117 -19.50 -14.34 12.51
N ARG A 118 -19.71 -13.01 12.56
CA ARG A 118 -18.83 -12.05 11.90
C ARG A 118 -17.49 -11.92 12.62
N ASP A 119 -16.59 -11.07 12.07
CA ASP A 119 -15.22 -10.89 12.56
C ASP A 119 -15.14 -10.00 13.83
N ILE A 120 -15.63 -8.77 13.73
CA ILE A 120 -15.53 -7.74 14.77
C ILE A 120 -16.88 -7.09 15.05
N THR A 121 -17.06 -6.62 16.28
CA THR A 121 -18.34 -6.08 16.75
C THR A 121 -18.84 -4.89 15.94
N VAL A 122 -17.94 -3.98 15.52
CA VAL A 122 -18.29 -2.78 14.76
C VAL A 122 -18.78 -3.09 13.33
N ASN A 123 -18.55 -4.30 12.82
CA ASN A 123 -19.08 -4.79 11.55
C ASN A 123 -20.24 -5.77 11.74
N ALA A 124 -20.64 -6.05 12.98
CA ALA A 124 -21.74 -6.95 13.32
C ALA A 124 -23.01 -6.16 13.67
N LEU A 125 -23.37 -5.26 12.78
CA LEU A 125 -24.54 -4.41 12.87
C LEU A 125 -25.43 -4.65 11.65
N ALA A 126 -26.74 -4.59 11.85
CA ALA A 126 -27.72 -4.71 10.76
C ALA A 126 -28.86 -3.70 10.92
N VAL A 127 -29.43 -3.29 9.78
CA VAL A 127 -30.70 -2.54 9.70
C VAL A 127 -31.64 -3.32 8.79
N PRO A 128 -32.85 -3.66 9.24
CA PRO A 128 -33.82 -4.33 8.40
C PRO A 128 -34.31 -3.38 7.30
N VAL A 129 -34.12 -3.76 6.04
CA VAL A 129 -34.53 -2.95 4.88
C VAL A 129 -35.66 -3.58 4.07
N HIS A 130 -36.08 -4.81 4.41
CA HIS A 130 -37.20 -5.46 3.71
C HIS A 130 -38.49 -4.64 3.80
N GLY A 131 -38.69 -3.85 4.85
CA GLY A 131 -39.82 -2.91 4.93
C GLY A 131 -39.81 -1.82 3.85
N LEU A 132 -38.62 -1.38 3.40
CA LEU A 132 -38.45 -0.42 2.30
C LEU A 132 -38.72 -1.06 0.92
N LEU A 133 -38.74 -2.39 0.84
CA LEU A 133 -38.97 -3.15 -0.39
C LEU A 133 -40.47 -3.49 -0.58
N VAL A 134 -41.35 -2.88 0.22
CA VAL A 134 -42.81 -2.94 0.06
C VAL A 134 -43.34 -1.54 -0.29
N GLN A 135 -44.53 -1.48 -0.91
CA GLN A 135 -45.02 -0.24 -1.54
C GLN A 135 -45.50 0.86 -0.59
N ASP A 136 -45.65 0.59 0.70
CA ASP A 136 -46.38 1.48 1.65
C ASP A 136 -45.50 2.07 2.78
N TRP A 137 -44.14 2.05 2.65
CA TRP A 137 -43.28 2.67 3.67
C TRP A 137 -43.35 4.20 3.63
N GLN A 138 -43.18 4.82 4.80
CA GLN A 138 -43.18 6.28 4.95
C GLN A 138 -41.76 6.78 5.29
N ASP A 139 -41.44 8.00 4.87
CA ASP A 139 -40.13 8.63 5.09
C ASP A 139 -39.69 8.66 6.57
N GLU A 140 -40.66 8.76 7.47
CA GLU A 140 -40.50 8.90 8.92
C GLU A 140 -40.53 7.56 9.67
N ASP A 141 -40.75 6.43 8.99
CA ASP A 141 -40.73 5.11 9.62
C ASP A 141 -39.40 4.86 10.29
N GLU A 142 -39.43 4.32 11.49
CA GLU A 142 -38.23 4.04 12.32
C GLU A 142 -37.64 2.66 12.03
N LEU A 143 -36.38 2.65 11.68
CA LEU A 143 -35.58 1.42 11.47
C LEU A 143 -34.54 1.27 12.57
N SER A 144 -34.74 0.30 13.46
CA SER A 144 -33.83 0.04 14.58
C SER A 144 -32.60 -0.72 14.12
N VAL A 145 -31.43 -0.31 14.62
CA VAL A 145 -30.19 -1.07 14.41
C VAL A 145 -30.19 -2.31 15.30
N ILE A 146 -29.95 -3.46 14.70
CA ILE A 146 -29.76 -4.74 15.38
C ILE A 146 -28.29 -4.87 15.75
N ASP A 147 -28.01 -4.94 17.05
CA ASP A 147 -26.65 -5.02 17.62
C ASP A 147 -26.56 -6.08 18.73
N PRO A 148 -26.40 -7.36 18.40
CA PRO A 148 -26.28 -8.42 19.40
C PRO A 148 -24.94 -8.41 20.12
N THR A 149 -23.90 -7.81 19.54
CA THR A 149 -22.49 -7.93 19.98
C THR A 149 -21.97 -6.70 20.74
N GLY A 150 -22.72 -5.60 20.77
CA GLY A 150 -22.33 -4.33 21.39
C GLY A 150 -21.46 -3.45 20.49
N GLY A 151 -21.58 -3.61 19.17
CA GLY A 151 -20.83 -2.84 18.16
C GLY A 151 -21.09 -1.33 18.21
N LEU A 152 -22.31 -0.89 18.51
CA LEU A 152 -22.64 0.54 18.69
C LEU A 152 -21.85 1.17 19.83
N ALA A 153 -21.69 0.44 20.94
CA ALA A 153 -20.88 0.90 22.06
C ALA A 153 -19.40 1.00 21.70
N ASP A 154 -18.89 0.01 20.96
CA ASP A 154 -17.51 -0.01 20.50
C ASP A 154 -17.25 1.10 19.47
N LEU A 155 -18.19 1.39 18.55
CA LEU A 155 -18.12 2.54 17.64
C LEU A 155 -18.01 3.87 18.38
N LYS A 156 -18.89 4.08 19.37
CA LYS A 156 -18.86 5.29 20.20
C LYS A 156 -17.56 5.45 20.98
N GLN A 157 -16.95 4.35 21.39
CA GLN A 157 -15.69 4.32 22.16
C GLN A 157 -14.46 4.18 21.30
N GLN A 158 -14.59 4.14 19.98
CA GLN A 158 -13.51 3.99 19.02
C GLN A 158 -12.65 2.73 19.29
N ARG A 159 -13.30 1.58 19.45
CA ARG A 159 -12.68 0.32 19.81
C ARG A 159 -12.88 -0.75 18.75
N ILE A 160 -11.85 -1.57 18.54
CA ILE A 160 -11.94 -2.80 17.74
C ILE A 160 -11.91 -4.00 18.68
N ARG A 161 -12.98 -4.77 18.67
CA ARG A 161 -13.13 -5.98 19.49
C ARG A 161 -13.59 -7.15 18.60
N VAL A 162 -12.91 -8.28 18.74
CA VAL A 162 -13.35 -9.53 18.13
C VAL A 162 -14.61 -10.03 18.83
N ILE A 163 -15.55 -10.60 18.08
CA ILE A 163 -16.81 -11.10 18.66
C ILE A 163 -16.56 -12.29 19.56
N SER A 164 -15.77 -13.27 19.11
CA SER A 164 -15.36 -14.42 19.90
C SER A 164 -13.99 -14.95 19.47
N GLY A 165 -13.30 -15.69 20.35
CA GLY A 165 -12.05 -16.35 20.03
C GLY A 165 -12.18 -17.43 18.94
N LYS A 166 -13.37 -17.99 18.73
CA LYS A 166 -13.65 -18.92 17.62
C LYS A 166 -13.52 -18.26 16.25
N SER A 167 -13.79 -16.97 16.17
CA SER A 167 -13.69 -16.19 14.92
C SER A 167 -12.34 -16.34 14.22
N PHE A 168 -11.24 -16.40 14.98
CA PHE A 168 -9.89 -16.60 14.43
C PHE A 168 -9.59 -18.07 14.10
N ALA A 169 -10.22 -19.03 14.78
CA ALA A 169 -10.08 -20.43 14.46
C ALA A 169 -10.80 -20.77 13.13
N ASP A 170 -11.93 -20.13 12.88
CA ASP A 170 -12.75 -20.32 11.65
C ASP A 170 -12.05 -19.67 10.43
N ASP A 171 -11.58 -18.45 10.55
CA ASP A 171 -10.76 -17.77 9.51
C ASP A 171 -9.63 -16.96 10.16
N PRO A 172 -8.39 -17.49 10.17
CA PRO A 172 -7.25 -16.78 10.76
C PRO A 172 -6.91 -15.44 10.11
N LEU A 173 -7.35 -15.19 8.86
CA LEU A 173 -7.17 -13.89 8.20
C LEU A 173 -7.83 -12.74 8.98
N ARG A 174 -8.86 -13.04 9.75
CA ARG A 174 -9.57 -12.07 10.60
C ARG A 174 -8.64 -11.38 11.60
N MET A 175 -7.51 -12.01 11.98
CA MET A 175 -6.47 -11.36 12.80
C MET A 175 -5.86 -10.14 12.08
N LEU A 176 -5.55 -10.24 10.79
CA LEU A 176 -5.07 -9.08 10.01
C LEU A 176 -6.17 -8.05 9.78
N ARG A 177 -7.40 -8.49 9.57
CA ARG A 177 -8.56 -7.60 9.42
C ARG A 177 -8.79 -6.72 10.67
N VAL A 178 -8.54 -7.24 11.89
CA VAL A 178 -8.56 -6.44 13.13
C VAL A 178 -7.64 -5.23 13.00
N PHE A 179 -6.38 -5.42 12.58
CA PHE A 179 -5.41 -4.33 12.41
C PHE A 179 -5.76 -3.41 11.26
N ARG A 180 -6.28 -3.96 10.15
CA ARG A 180 -6.78 -3.15 9.05
C ARG A 180 -7.88 -2.20 9.51
N PHE A 181 -8.91 -2.71 10.19
CA PHE A 181 -10.00 -1.87 10.66
C PHE A 181 -9.54 -0.86 11.72
N ALA A 182 -8.61 -1.24 12.60
CA ALA A 182 -8.00 -0.31 13.53
C ALA A 182 -7.31 0.86 12.79
N ALA A 183 -6.52 0.55 11.76
CA ALA A 183 -5.78 1.55 10.98
C ALA A 183 -6.68 2.44 10.11
N VAL A 184 -7.73 1.88 9.49
CA VAL A 184 -8.66 2.62 8.62
C VAL A 184 -9.64 3.49 9.42
N LEU A 185 -10.10 3.00 10.55
CA LEU A 185 -11.10 3.70 11.37
C LEU A 185 -10.47 4.66 12.39
N ASP A 186 -9.18 4.54 12.67
CA ASP A 186 -8.48 5.21 13.77
C ASP A 186 -9.00 4.76 15.15
N PHE A 187 -9.14 3.45 15.32
CA PHE A 187 -9.69 2.83 16.51
C PHE A 187 -8.62 2.00 17.23
N THR A 188 -8.75 1.90 18.55
CA THR A 188 -7.82 1.11 19.39
C THR A 188 -8.28 -0.35 19.47
N VAL A 189 -7.37 -1.28 19.22
CA VAL A 189 -7.64 -2.71 19.43
C VAL A 189 -7.70 -3.02 20.93
N MET A 190 -8.74 -3.72 21.35
CA MET A 190 -8.93 -4.08 22.75
C MET A 190 -7.87 -5.08 23.22
N PRO A 191 -7.37 -4.97 24.48
CA PRO A 191 -6.36 -5.88 25.02
C PRO A 191 -6.76 -7.36 24.95
N GLU A 192 -8.03 -7.68 25.17
CA GLU A 192 -8.56 -9.04 25.09
C GLU A 192 -8.48 -9.58 23.65
N THR A 193 -8.68 -8.72 22.66
CA THR A 193 -8.55 -9.08 21.24
C THR A 193 -7.08 -9.35 20.89
N LEU A 194 -6.15 -8.50 21.36
CA LEU A 194 -4.71 -8.71 21.18
C LEU A 194 -4.24 -10.02 21.83
N GLU A 195 -4.76 -10.37 22.99
CA GLU A 195 -4.43 -11.63 23.66
C GLU A 195 -4.96 -12.84 22.88
N GLN A 196 -6.19 -12.78 22.34
CA GLN A 196 -6.72 -13.83 21.47
C GLN A 196 -5.87 -14.01 20.20
N ILE A 197 -5.39 -12.90 19.60
CA ILE A 197 -4.47 -12.95 18.46
C ILE A 197 -3.14 -13.59 18.86
N ARG A 198 -2.57 -13.20 20.01
CA ARG A 198 -1.31 -13.78 20.53
C ARG A 198 -1.37 -15.29 20.67
N LEU A 199 -2.49 -15.81 21.19
CA LEU A 199 -2.71 -17.25 21.39
C LEU A 199 -2.86 -18.01 20.06
N GLN A 200 -3.38 -17.37 19.02
CA GLN A 200 -3.75 -18.03 17.76
C GLN A 200 -2.89 -17.60 16.55
N ARG A 201 -1.91 -16.70 16.73
CA ARG A 201 -1.14 -16.08 15.65
C ARG A 201 -0.50 -17.05 14.65
N GLU A 202 -0.09 -18.23 15.11
CA GLU A 202 0.54 -19.25 14.26
C GLU A 202 -0.43 -19.79 13.20
N SER A 203 -1.74 -19.74 13.47
CA SER A 203 -2.76 -20.22 12.53
C SER A 203 -2.81 -19.42 11.23
N ILE A 204 -2.25 -18.18 11.19
CA ILE A 204 -2.16 -17.36 9.97
C ILE A 204 -1.38 -18.04 8.85
N GLU A 205 -0.51 -18.98 9.17
CA GLU A 205 0.25 -19.75 8.19
C GLU A 205 -0.63 -20.60 7.26
N ARG A 206 -1.83 -20.97 7.71
CA ARG A 206 -2.81 -21.75 6.93
C ARG A 206 -3.52 -20.92 5.88
N VAL A 207 -3.48 -19.60 5.99
CA VAL A 207 -4.15 -18.69 5.06
C VAL A 207 -3.37 -18.59 3.76
N ALA A 208 -4.07 -18.56 2.64
CA ALA A 208 -3.48 -18.34 1.33
C ALA A 208 -2.68 -17.03 1.32
N LYS A 209 -1.45 -17.06 0.83
CA LYS A 209 -0.51 -15.95 0.92
C LYS A 209 -0.99 -14.70 0.18
N GLU A 210 -1.76 -14.87 -0.87
CA GLU A 210 -2.41 -13.78 -1.61
C GLU A 210 -3.41 -13.01 -0.74
N ARG A 211 -4.20 -13.73 0.09
CA ARG A 211 -5.14 -13.09 1.02
C ARG A 211 -4.40 -12.33 2.12
N VAL A 212 -3.31 -12.90 2.62
CA VAL A 212 -2.44 -12.22 3.61
C VAL A 212 -1.86 -10.94 3.01
N ALA A 213 -1.28 -11.02 1.80
CA ALA A 213 -0.70 -9.87 1.11
C ALA A 213 -1.74 -8.76 0.88
N TYR A 214 -2.93 -9.13 0.43
CA TYR A 214 -4.02 -8.19 0.20
C TYR A 214 -4.41 -7.41 1.48
N GLU A 215 -4.56 -8.09 2.62
CA GLU A 215 -4.86 -7.42 3.90
C GLU A 215 -3.70 -6.52 4.35
N LEU A 216 -2.44 -6.95 4.17
CA LEU A 216 -1.26 -6.14 4.47
C LEU A 216 -1.19 -4.88 3.58
N ASP A 217 -1.53 -4.99 2.30
CA ASP A 217 -1.58 -3.84 1.38
C ASP A 217 -2.70 -2.87 1.76
N LEU A 218 -3.85 -3.37 2.22
CA LEU A 218 -4.92 -2.51 2.75
C LEU A 218 -4.49 -1.78 4.03
N ILE A 219 -3.72 -2.43 4.90
CA ILE A 219 -3.11 -1.79 6.07
C ILE A 219 -2.12 -0.71 5.60
N MET A 220 -1.22 -1.02 4.67
CA MET A 220 -0.26 -0.05 4.10
C MET A 220 -0.96 1.13 3.41
N GLY A 221 -2.10 0.88 2.75
CA GLY A 221 -2.91 1.93 2.13
C GLY A 221 -3.61 2.86 3.13
N SER A 222 -3.71 2.48 4.41
CA SER A 222 -4.33 3.30 5.46
C SER A 222 -3.39 4.44 5.91
N PRO A 223 -3.91 5.49 6.51
CA PRO A 223 -3.07 6.57 7.05
C PRO A 223 -2.29 6.19 8.33
N ARG A 224 -2.52 5.01 8.88
CA ARG A 224 -1.99 4.57 10.19
C ARG A 224 -1.37 3.17 10.16
N ALA A 225 -0.69 2.84 9.07
CA ALA A 225 -0.02 1.54 8.94
C ALA A 225 1.03 1.35 10.04
N HIS A 226 1.82 2.39 10.38
CA HIS A 226 2.79 2.32 11.48
C HIS A 226 2.18 1.80 12.77
N GLN A 227 1.02 2.33 13.19
CA GLN A 227 0.35 1.89 14.43
C GLN A 227 -0.11 0.44 14.33
N ALA A 228 -0.63 0.02 13.18
CA ALA A 228 -1.04 -1.37 12.95
C ALA A 228 0.15 -2.33 13.01
N PHE A 229 1.26 -2.01 12.36
CA PHE A 229 2.48 -2.84 12.38
C PHE A 229 3.11 -2.88 13.79
N SER A 230 3.09 -1.78 14.54
CA SER A 230 3.51 -1.75 15.95
C SER A 230 2.66 -2.69 16.81
N ALA A 231 1.34 -2.64 16.68
CA ALA A 231 0.44 -3.51 17.43
C ALA A 231 0.58 -4.99 17.02
N MET A 232 0.82 -5.26 15.72
CA MET A 232 1.12 -6.62 15.23
C MET A 232 2.45 -7.16 15.79
N ARG A 233 3.47 -6.30 15.96
CA ARG A 233 4.73 -6.65 16.66
C ARG A 233 4.45 -7.05 18.09
N ASP A 234 3.70 -6.23 18.82
CA ASP A 234 3.46 -6.40 20.27
C ASP A 234 2.70 -7.70 20.60
N CYS A 235 1.82 -8.16 19.72
CA CYS A 235 1.15 -9.45 19.85
C CYS A 235 1.88 -10.62 19.16
N GLY A 236 2.97 -10.36 18.46
CA GLY A 236 3.80 -11.35 17.76
C GLY A 236 3.25 -11.83 16.42
N LEU A 237 2.14 -11.28 15.92
CA LEU A 237 1.59 -11.63 14.60
C LEU A 237 2.50 -11.17 13.46
N LEU A 238 3.21 -10.05 13.64
CA LEU A 238 4.14 -9.52 12.64
C LEU A 238 5.20 -10.56 12.24
N TRP A 239 5.72 -11.31 13.21
CA TRP A 239 6.77 -12.32 12.99
C TRP A 239 6.29 -13.55 12.23
N GLN A 240 4.98 -13.81 12.22
CA GLN A 240 4.39 -14.89 11.42
C GLN A 240 4.21 -14.48 9.95
N VAL A 241 3.98 -13.21 9.69
CA VAL A 241 3.73 -12.72 8.32
C VAL A 241 4.98 -12.15 7.65
N LEU A 242 5.87 -11.50 8.42
CA LEU A 242 7.13 -10.90 7.96
C LEU A 242 8.30 -11.26 8.90
N PRO A 243 8.69 -12.54 8.96
CA PRO A 243 9.77 -12.99 9.86
C PRO A 243 11.12 -12.35 9.52
N GLU A 244 11.31 -11.87 8.29
CA GLU A 244 12.55 -11.23 7.85
C GLU A 244 12.88 -9.96 8.65
N LEU A 245 11.85 -9.24 9.12
CA LEU A 245 12.03 -8.05 9.97
C LEU A 245 12.56 -8.39 11.36
N GLN A 246 12.30 -9.61 11.86
CA GLN A 246 12.74 -10.02 13.20
C GLN A 246 14.26 -10.05 13.34
N ALA A 247 14.98 -10.32 12.26
CA ALA A 247 16.44 -10.33 12.25
C ALA A 247 17.06 -8.95 12.60
N GLY A 248 16.30 -7.88 12.46
CA GLY A 248 16.74 -6.51 12.78
C GLY A 248 16.62 -6.14 14.25
N GLN A 249 15.90 -6.94 15.06
CA GLN A 249 15.72 -6.64 16.49
C GLN A 249 17.04 -6.73 17.24
N GLY A 250 17.37 -5.70 18.03
CA GLY A 250 18.59 -5.63 18.83
C GLY A 250 19.88 -5.50 18.02
N VAL A 251 19.82 -5.24 16.71
CA VAL A 251 21.00 -4.99 15.88
C VAL A 251 21.37 -3.52 15.99
N ASP A 252 22.48 -3.26 16.69
CA ASP A 252 23.02 -1.92 16.89
C ASP A 252 23.44 -1.27 15.58
N GLN A 253 23.33 0.06 15.51
CA GLN A 253 23.65 0.86 14.36
C GLN A 253 24.73 1.92 14.70
N PRO A 254 25.39 2.55 13.68
CA PRO A 254 26.29 3.67 13.92
C PRO A 254 25.61 4.85 14.61
N ALA A 255 26.39 5.74 15.23
CA ALA A 255 25.91 6.90 15.99
C ALA A 255 25.02 7.91 15.22
N SER A 256 24.85 7.73 13.92
CA SER A 256 23.83 8.43 13.12
C SER A 256 22.40 7.94 13.36
N HIS A 257 22.23 6.82 14.07
CA HIS A 257 20.94 6.22 14.41
C HIS A 257 20.85 6.06 15.92
N HIS A 258 19.66 6.23 16.48
CA HIS A 258 19.40 6.07 17.91
C HIS A 258 18.55 4.82 18.23
N LEU A 259 18.09 4.13 17.21
CA LEU A 259 17.24 2.93 17.27
C LEU A 259 18.02 1.71 16.76
N ASP A 260 17.60 0.50 17.12
CA ASP A 260 18.04 -0.71 16.43
C ASP A 260 17.50 -0.77 14.99
N VAL A 261 17.95 -1.73 14.19
CA VAL A 261 17.56 -1.81 12.76
C VAL A 261 16.04 -1.96 12.59
N PHE A 262 15.40 -2.79 13.42
CA PHE A 262 13.95 -3.02 13.30
C PHE A 262 13.13 -1.79 13.70
N GLU A 263 13.43 -1.20 14.86
CA GLU A 263 12.72 -0.01 15.35
C GLU A 263 12.94 1.18 14.41
N HIS A 264 14.12 1.29 13.80
CA HIS A 264 14.41 2.29 12.76
C HIS A 264 13.52 2.08 11.52
N CYS A 265 13.38 0.84 11.02
CA CYS A 265 12.49 0.52 9.90
C CYS A 265 11.02 0.88 10.21
N LEU A 266 10.59 0.59 11.44
CA LEU A 266 9.23 0.90 11.88
C LEU A 266 9.02 2.41 12.01
N GLU A 267 10.02 3.14 12.55
CA GLU A 267 10.00 4.59 12.62
C GLU A 267 10.06 5.24 11.22
N ALA A 268 10.82 4.66 10.27
CA ALA A 268 10.82 5.14 8.88
C ALA A 268 9.42 5.04 8.24
N LEU A 269 8.64 4.00 8.56
CA LEU A 269 7.24 3.92 8.14
C LEU A 269 6.39 5.02 8.76
N ASN A 270 6.58 5.34 10.05
CA ASN A 270 5.91 6.46 10.74
C ASN A 270 6.24 7.79 10.07
N GLN A 271 7.53 8.04 9.83
CA GLN A 271 7.98 9.26 9.18
C GLN A 271 7.49 9.35 7.73
N MET A 272 7.40 8.23 7.01
CA MET A 272 6.79 8.21 5.67
C MET A 272 5.33 8.68 5.71
N GLU A 273 4.54 8.26 6.69
CA GLU A 273 3.15 8.74 6.85
C GLU A 273 3.10 10.25 7.09
N LEU A 274 4.00 10.79 7.92
CA LEU A 274 4.09 12.23 8.18
C LEU A 274 4.56 13.01 6.93
N VAL A 275 5.54 12.49 6.19
CA VAL A 275 6.03 13.10 4.95
C VAL A 275 4.92 13.14 3.90
N LEU A 276 4.20 12.05 3.72
CA LEU A 276 3.09 11.97 2.77
C LEU A 276 1.93 12.92 3.12
N ALA A 277 1.68 13.15 4.42
CA ALA A 277 0.66 14.11 4.88
C ALA A 277 1.11 15.57 4.78
N GLY A 278 2.43 15.82 4.70
CA GLY A 278 3.01 17.18 4.74
C GLY A 278 4.00 17.45 3.61
N LEU A 279 3.74 17.04 2.38
CA LEU A 279 4.66 17.18 1.25
C LEU A 279 5.19 18.60 1.05
N GLU A 280 4.36 19.63 1.21
CA GLU A 280 4.77 21.04 1.07
C GLU A 280 5.78 21.47 2.14
N ARG A 281 5.73 20.88 3.33
CA ARG A 281 6.69 21.14 4.40
C ARG A 281 8.07 20.55 4.08
N TYR A 282 8.11 19.32 3.59
CA TYR A 282 9.36 18.58 3.38
C TYR A 282 9.98 18.81 2.00
N PHE A 283 9.16 19.17 1.01
CA PHE A 283 9.57 19.42 -0.37
C PHE A 283 8.91 20.71 -0.90
N PRO A 284 9.18 21.88 -0.32
CA PRO A 284 8.44 23.12 -0.61
C PRO A 284 8.45 23.47 -2.09
N ASP A 285 9.59 23.32 -2.78
CA ASP A 285 9.75 23.71 -4.18
C ASP A 285 9.30 22.61 -5.19
N THR A 286 9.09 21.37 -4.72
CA THR A 286 8.88 20.22 -5.59
C THR A 286 7.71 19.32 -5.14
N SER A 287 6.86 19.79 -4.22
CA SER A 287 5.72 19.07 -3.69
C SER A 287 4.72 18.64 -4.76
N SER A 288 4.53 19.45 -5.81
CA SER A 288 3.66 19.13 -6.95
C SER A 288 4.14 17.91 -7.74
N VAL A 289 5.45 17.73 -7.88
CA VAL A 289 6.04 16.53 -8.53
C VAL A 289 5.78 15.29 -7.69
N MET A 290 5.91 15.41 -6.35
CA MET A 290 5.60 14.33 -5.41
C MET A 290 4.11 13.95 -5.48
N GLN A 291 3.22 14.94 -5.47
CA GLN A 291 1.77 14.74 -5.57
C GLN A 291 1.40 14.03 -6.88
N GLU A 292 1.98 14.45 -8.01
CA GLU A 292 1.72 13.81 -9.31
C GLU A 292 2.20 12.37 -9.34
N TYR A 293 3.40 12.08 -8.84
CA TYR A 293 3.91 10.71 -8.69
C TYR A 293 2.97 9.82 -7.89
N LEU A 294 2.44 10.33 -6.78
CA LEU A 294 1.57 9.57 -5.87
C LEU A 294 0.17 9.28 -6.44
N LYS A 295 -0.27 9.95 -7.52
CA LYS A 295 -1.50 9.59 -8.25
C LYS A 295 -1.37 8.25 -8.99
N GLY A 296 -0.16 7.79 -9.26
CA GLY A 296 0.08 6.50 -9.90
C GLY A 296 -0.46 5.35 -9.06
N LYS A 297 -0.96 4.32 -9.75
CA LYS A 297 -1.53 3.13 -9.12
C LYS A 297 -0.54 2.52 -8.11
N HIS A 298 -1.00 2.27 -6.89
CA HIS A 298 -0.25 1.66 -5.79
C HIS A 298 0.99 2.45 -5.29
N ARG A 299 1.32 3.64 -5.83
CA ARG A 299 2.53 4.41 -5.43
C ARG A 299 2.59 4.68 -3.94
N TRP A 300 1.46 5.02 -3.35
CA TRP A 300 1.32 5.27 -1.92
C TRP A 300 1.71 4.03 -1.08
N VAL A 301 1.22 2.86 -1.45
CA VAL A 301 1.54 1.59 -0.80
C VAL A 301 3.00 1.19 -1.01
N GLN A 302 3.51 1.36 -2.25
CA GLN A 302 4.88 1.00 -2.61
C GLN A 302 5.93 1.78 -1.81
N VAL A 303 5.75 3.10 -1.61
CA VAL A 303 6.72 3.90 -0.83
C VAL A 303 6.68 3.55 0.66
N LYS A 304 5.52 3.20 1.21
CA LYS A 304 5.39 2.75 2.61
C LYS A 304 6.02 1.38 2.83
N TRP A 305 5.83 0.44 1.89
CA TRP A 305 6.57 -0.82 1.91
C TRP A 305 8.07 -0.62 1.81
N ALA A 306 8.51 0.29 0.95
CA ALA A 306 9.94 0.62 0.85
C ALA A 306 10.47 1.19 2.17
N ALA A 307 9.72 2.06 2.87
CA ALA A 307 10.11 2.61 4.17
C ALA A 307 10.25 1.53 5.25
N LEU A 308 9.29 0.58 5.34
CA LEU A 308 9.35 -0.50 6.33
C LEU A 308 10.49 -1.50 6.05
N LEU A 309 10.89 -1.70 4.79
CA LEU A 309 11.78 -2.79 4.39
C LEU A 309 13.16 -2.31 3.89
N HIS A 310 13.45 -0.99 3.86
CA HIS A 310 14.67 -0.46 3.23
C HIS A 310 15.96 -1.02 3.84
N ASP A 311 15.96 -1.25 5.13
CA ASP A 311 17.11 -1.70 5.91
C ASP A 311 17.07 -3.19 6.31
N VAL A 312 16.13 -3.98 5.79
CA VAL A 312 16.01 -5.41 6.07
C VAL A 312 17.27 -6.21 5.72
N GLY A 313 18.15 -5.66 4.89
CA GLY A 313 19.46 -6.24 4.54
C GLY A 313 20.56 -6.02 5.58
N LYS A 314 20.43 -5.05 6.49
CA LYS A 314 21.48 -4.68 7.47
C LYS A 314 21.93 -5.86 8.36
N PRO A 315 21.04 -6.67 8.95
CA PRO A 315 21.46 -7.80 9.79
C PRO A 315 22.37 -8.81 9.09
N TYR A 316 22.19 -8.95 7.77
CA TYR A 316 22.95 -9.90 6.94
C TYR A 316 24.26 -9.34 6.38
N THR A 317 24.52 -8.05 6.60
CA THR A 317 25.71 -7.36 6.12
C THR A 317 26.44 -6.62 7.25
N TYR A 318 26.11 -6.96 8.50
CA TYR A 318 26.76 -6.42 9.69
C TYR A 318 28.26 -6.70 9.67
N GLY A 319 29.04 -5.69 9.95
CA GLY A 319 30.50 -5.82 10.06
C GLY A 319 31.08 -4.73 10.95
N ILE A 320 32.27 -4.96 11.48
CA ILE A 320 33.05 -4.01 12.27
C ILE A 320 34.27 -3.58 11.46
N ASN A 321 34.46 -2.29 11.26
CA ASN A 321 35.62 -1.76 10.57
C ASN A 321 36.68 -1.29 11.58
N GLU A 322 37.63 -2.17 11.90
CA GLU A 322 38.71 -1.90 12.85
C GLU A 322 39.62 -0.73 12.40
N ALA A 323 39.83 -0.58 11.09
CA ALA A 323 40.62 0.55 10.54
C ALA A 323 39.96 1.92 10.75
N LYS A 324 38.65 1.93 11.09
CA LYS A 324 37.88 3.12 11.45
C LYS A 324 37.46 3.13 12.92
N GLY A 325 38.31 2.58 13.81
CA GLY A 325 38.07 2.61 15.25
C GLY A 325 36.93 1.73 15.74
N GLY A 326 36.71 0.58 15.12
CA GLY A 326 35.64 -0.35 15.52
C GLY A 326 34.24 0.08 15.07
N ARG A 327 34.13 0.92 14.06
CA ARG A 327 32.84 1.42 13.57
C ARG A 327 32.03 0.30 12.95
N ILE A 328 30.75 0.20 13.36
CA ILE A 328 29.75 -0.68 12.71
C ILE A 328 29.52 -0.24 11.27
N THR A 329 29.44 -1.22 10.36
CA THR A 329 29.23 -1.00 8.93
C THR A 329 28.25 -2.04 8.37
N PHE A 330 27.52 -1.66 7.30
CA PHE A 330 26.54 -2.49 6.61
C PHE A 330 26.74 -2.40 5.09
N TYR A 331 27.92 -2.78 4.60
CA TYR A 331 28.22 -2.65 3.17
C TYR A 331 27.27 -3.51 2.32
N ASN A 332 26.71 -2.87 1.25
CA ASN A 332 25.75 -3.48 0.30
C ASN A 332 24.42 -3.97 0.93
N HIS A 333 24.02 -3.43 2.08
CA HIS A 333 22.72 -3.76 2.68
C HIS A 333 21.55 -3.37 1.79
N ASP A 334 21.68 -2.30 0.99
CA ASP A 334 20.72 -1.84 0.00
C ASP A 334 20.44 -2.92 -1.06
N MET A 335 21.47 -3.52 -1.61
CA MET A 335 21.34 -4.61 -2.59
C MET A 335 20.82 -5.89 -1.93
N ARG A 336 21.36 -6.25 -0.75
CA ARG A 336 20.88 -7.42 -0.01
C ARG A 336 19.42 -7.28 0.42
N GLY A 337 18.99 -6.07 0.81
CA GLY A 337 17.61 -5.75 1.14
C GLY A 337 16.68 -5.93 -0.06
N ALA A 338 17.08 -5.52 -1.25
CA ALA A 338 16.32 -5.73 -2.47
C ALA A 338 16.18 -7.23 -2.83
N ASP A 339 17.22 -8.05 -2.59
CA ASP A 339 17.14 -9.50 -2.77
C ASP A 339 16.13 -10.12 -1.79
N ILE A 340 16.21 -9.74 -0.49
CA ILE A 340 15.28 -10.21 0.55
C ILE A 340 13.85 -9.80 0.21
N LEU A 341 13.62 -8.54 -0.25
CA LEU A 341 12.31 -8.13 -0.70
C LEU A 341 11.78 -9.02 -1.83
N THR A 342 12.63 -9.39 -2.78
CA THR A 342 12.23 -10.28 -3.89
C THR A 342 11.79 -11.66 -3.34
N GLU A 343 12.44 -12.16 -2.29
CA GLU A 343 12.04 -13.39 -1.59
C GLU A 343 10.70 -13.22 -0.88
N ILE A 344 10.49 -12.10 -0.14
CA ILE A 344 9.22 -11.75 0.52
C ILE A 344 8.09 -11.67 -0.52
N ALA A 345 8.29 -10.91 -1.59
CA ALA A 345 7.30 -10.71 -2.65
C ALA A 345 6.90 -12.03 -3.31
N ARG A 346 7.86 -12.92 -3.57
CA ARG A 346 7.58 -14.26 -4.09
C ARG A 346 6.78 -15.11 -3.10
N ARG A 347 7.14 -15.09 -1.80
CA ARG A 347 6.46 -15.83 -0.74
C ARG A 347 5.02 -15.34 -0.54
N LEU A 348 4.81 -14.02 -0.56
CA LEU A 348 3.50 -13.38 -0.43
C LEU A 348 2.75 -13.22 -1.76
N ARG A 349 3.34 -13.66 -2.87
CA ARG A 349 2.75 -13.61 -4.22
C ARG A 349 2.32 -12.21 -4.66
N TRP A 350 3.15 -11.24 -4.39
CA TRP A 350 2.95 -9.87 -4.86
C TRP A 350 2.94 -9.78 -6.39
N ALA A 351 2.29 -8.76 -6.92
CA ALA A 351 2.42 -8.40 -8.33
C ALA A 351 3.89 -8.07 -8.65
N LYS A 352 4.40 -8.58 -9.77
CA LYS A 352 5.81 -8.38 -10.17
C LYS A 352 6.17 -6.91 -10.34
N GLU A 353 5.23 -6.10 -10.79
CA GLU A 353 5.40 -4.66 -10.96
C GLU A 353 5.64 -3.99 -9.62
N ASP A 354 4.78 -4.22 -8.63
CA ASP A 354 4.91 -3.64 -7.28
C ASP A 354 6.22 -4.06 -6.63
N ALA A 355 6.55 -5.35 -6.68
CA ALA A 355 7.81 -5.88 -6.16
C ALA A 355 9.04 -5.22 -6.82
N SER A 356 9.02 -5.02 -8.13
CA SER A 356 10.10 -4.37 -8.88
C SER A 356 10.31 -2.92 -8.48
N VAL A 357 9.21 -2.18 -8.26
CA VAL A 357 9.28 -0.78 -7.80
C VAL A 357 9.90 -0.70 -6.41
N VAL A 358 9.36 -1.46 -5.45
CA VAL A 358 9.85 -1.44 -4.06
C VAL A 358 11.33 -1.89 -3.99
N ALA A 359 11.70 -2.96 -4.71
CA ALA A 359 13.09 -3.42 -4.80
C ALA A 359 14.04 -2.34 -5.35
N ARG A 360 13.59 -1.59 -6.38
CA ARG A 360 14.37 -0.50 -6.97
C ARG A 360 14.57 0.65 -5.98
N LEU A 361 13.56 1.00 -5.21
CA LEU A 361 13.64 2.03 -4.17
C LEU A 361 14.63 1.60 -3.08
N ILE A 362 14.53 0.35 -2.59
CA ILE A 362 15.44 -0.21 -1.59
C ILE A 362 16.88 -0.25 -2.11
N ALA A 363 17.12 -0.76 -3.33
CA ALA A 363 18.47 -0.82 -3.92
C ALA A 363 19.08 0.56 -4.21
N GLY A 364 18.27 1.61 -4.16
CA GLY A 364 18.69 2.99 -4.42
C GLY A 364 18.78 3.88 -3.19
N HIS A 365 18.22 3.49 -2.03
CA HIS A 365 17.91 4.39 -0.91
C HIS A 365 19.13 5.13 -0.34
N MET A 366 20.32 4.55 -0.42
CA MET A 366 21.56 5.22 0.03
C MET A 366 22.06 6.30 -0.93
N ARG A 367 21.58 6.35 -2.19
CA ARG A 367 22.11 7.26 -3.21
C ARG A 367 21.81 8.74 -2.93
N PRO A 368 20.62 9.15 -2.47
CA PRO A 368 20.37 10.53 -2.07
C PRO A 368 21.35 11.05 -1.04
N PHE A 369 21.68 10.26 -0.01
CA PHE A 369 22.65 10.64 1.03
C PHE A 369 24.07 10.80 0.51
N PHE A 370 24.50 9.94 -0.43
CA PHE A 370 25.80 10.10 -1.09
C PHE A 370 25.87 11.39 -1.93
N LEU A 371 24.78 11.74 -2.62
CA LEU A 371 24.71 12.99 -3.38
C LEU A 371 24.66 14.20 -2.46
N ALA A 372 23.89 14.16 -1.36
CA ALA A 372 23.82 15.21 -0.36
C ALA A 372 25.21 15.46 0.27
N ASN A 373 25.92 14.41 0.67
CA ASN A 373 27.28 14.52 1.19
C ASN A 373 28.27 15.11 0.17
N ASN A 374 28.16 14.72 -1.12
CA ASN A 374 28.98 15.31 -2.17
C ASN A 374 28.63 16.79 -2.42
N GLN A 375 27.35 17.16 -2.35
CA GLN A 375 26.90 18.54 -2.47
C GLN A 375 27.45 19.40 -1.32
N ARG A 376 27.39 18.94 -0.08
CA ARG A 376 27.95 19.60 1.09
C ARG A 376 29.46 19.85 0.96
N GLN A 377 30.17 18.94 0.25
CA GLN A 377 31.62 19.04 0.00
C GLN A 377 31.96 19.73 -1.33
N ASP A 378 30.98 20.33 -2.01
CA ASP A 378 31.14 20.98 -3.33
C ASP A 378 31.74 20.01 -4.39
N ARG A 379 31.37 18.74 -4.33
CA ARG A 379 31.86 17.66 -5.22
C ARG A 379 30.77 16.99 -6.04
N LEU A 380 29.54 17.52 -5.99
CA LEU A 380 28.43 16.96 -6.76
C LEU A 380 28.63 17.23 -8.26
N THR A 381 28.79 16.15 -9.04
CA THR A 381 29.01 16.26 -10.48
C THR A 381 27.72 15.99 -11.27
N LEU A 382 27.58 16.65 -12.44
CA LEU A 382 26.50 16.38 -13.40
C LEU A 382 26.38 14.88 -13.72
N LYS A 383 27.52 14.22 -13.94
CA LYS A 383 27.57 12.77 -14.25
C LYS A 383 26.95 11.93 -13.13
N ALA A 384 27.17 12.27 -11.84
CA ALA A 384 26.58 11.56 -10.72
C ALA A 384 25.06 11.74 -10.68
N CYS A 385 24.57 12.96 -10.95
CA CYS A 385 23.16 13.29 -11.06
C CYS A 385 22.49 12.50 -12.19
N LEU A 386 23.01 12.59 -13.42
CA LEU A 386 22.50 11.88 -14.60
C LEU A 386 22.44 10.37 -14.37
N ARG A 387 23.46 9.80 -13.72
CA ARG A 387 23.46 8.35 -13.40
C ARG A 387 22.29 7.97 -12.50
N LEU A 388 21.97 8.77 -11.49
CA LEU A 388 20.85 8.48 -10.60
C LEU A 388 19.50 8.66 -11.32
N VAL A 389 19.31 9.79 -11.99
CA VAL A 389 18.08 10.09 -12.77
C VAL A 389 17.78 8.96 -13.76
N ARG A 390 18.76 8.52 -14.54
CA ARG A 390 18.59 7.44 -15.52
C ARG A 390 18.33 6.07 -14.87
N LYS A 391 19.00 5.76 -13.74
CA LYS A 391 18.86 4.47 -13.05
C LYS A 391 17.48 4.32 -12.42
N ILE A 392 16.97 5.37 -11.80
CA ILE A 392 15.72 5.35 -11.06
C ILE A 392 14.51 5.69 -11.95
N GLY A 393 14.71 6.62 -12.92
CA GLY A 393 13.68 7.03 -13.87
C GLY A 393 12.47 7.64 -13.17
N GLU A 394 11.28 7.28 -13.60
CA GLU A 394 10.00 7.78 -13.05
C GLU A 394 9.81 7.59 -11.55
N HIS A 395 10.59 6.71 -10.91
CA HIS A 395 10.51 6.46 -9.47
C HIS A 395 11.42 7.38 -8.65
N LEU A 396 12.05 8.38 -9.27
CA LEU A 396 12.91 9.34 -8.57
C LEU A 396 12.19 10.04 -7.41
N PRO A 397 10.93 10.51 -7.56
CA PRO A 397 10.19 11.07 -6.43
C PRO A 397 10.00 10.07 -5.28
N GLY A 398 9.63 8.82 -5.58
CA GLY A 398 9.49 7.76 -4.56
C GLY A 398 10.78 7.47 -3.80
N LEU A 399 11.94 7.53 -4.49
CA LEU A 399 13.25 7.38 -3.84
C LEU A 399 13.53 8.52 -2.85
N PHE A 400 13.14 9.75 -3.18
CA PHE A 400 13.37 10.90 -2.30
C PHE A 400 12.35 10.98 -1.17
N LEU A 401 11.12 10.48 -1.35
CA LEU A 401 10.19 10.24 -0.24
C LEU A 401 10.79 9.23 0.76
N LEU A 402 11.37 8.14 0.27
CA LEU A 402 12.05 7.16 1.10
C LEU A 402 13.26 7.76 1.83
N ALA A 403 14.12 8.50 1.13
CA ALA A 403 15.29 9.12 1.74
C ALA A 403 14.92 10.17 2.80
N MET A 404 13.84 10.93 2.61
CA MET A 404 13.33 11.87 3.60
C MET A 404 12.84 11.13 4.85
N SER A 405 12.06 10.08 4.69
CA SER A 405 11.56 9.31 5.84
C SER A 405 12.67 8.59 6.60
N ASP A 406 13.67 8.05 5.92
CA ASP A 406 14.86 7.43 6.52
C ASP A 406 15.70 8.48 7.29
N ALA A 407 15.94 9.66 6.70
CA ALA A 407 16.63 10.77 7.37
C ALA A 407 15.94 11.20 8.66
N LEU A 408 14.60 11.31 8.62
CA LEU A 408 13.79 11.69 9.79
C LEU A 408 13.79 10.62 10.89
N ALA A 409 13.82 9.35 10.51
CA ALA A 409 13.88 8.21 11.43
C ALA A 409 15.27 8.03 12.05
N GLY A 410 16.33 8.46 11.36
CA GLY A 410 17.72 8.24 11.73
C GLY A 410 18.35 9.29 12.66
N LYS A 411 17.59 10.13 13.38
CA LYS A 411 18.06 11.27 14.20
C LYS A 411 18.96 10.87 15.38
N GLY A 412 20.14 10.30 15.10
CA GLY A 412 21.19 10.06 16.07
C GLY A 412 22.14 11.26 16.22
N GLU A 413 23.03 11.23 17.23
CA GLU A 413 23.96 12.33 17.56
C GLU A 413 24.88 12.75 16.39
N ALA A 414 25.19 11.82 15.48
CA ALA A 414 26.03 12.07 14.32
C ALA A 414 25.27 12.41 13.03
N SER A 415 23.95 12.58 13.08
CA SER A 415 23.16 13.01 11.93
C SER A 415 23.37 14.50 11.65
N PRO A 416 23.50 14.93 10.38
CA PRO A 416 23.53 16.35 10.04
C PRO A 416 22.24 17.07 10.45
N GLU A 417 22.36 18.28 11.01
CA GLU A 417 21.19 19.07 11.47
C GLU A 417 20.25 19.42 10.31
N ASP A 418 20.81 19.69 9.12
CA ASP A 418 20.08 20.15 7.93
C ASP A 418 19.81 19.04 6.91
N ILE A 419 19.83 17.76 7.32
CA ILE A 419 19.71 16.64 6.38
C ILE A 419 18.41 16.67 5.56
N GLU A 420 17.32 17.17 6.13
CA GLU A 420 16.02 17.30 5.46
C GLU A 420 16.12 18.30 4.29
N GLN A 421 16.73 19.49 4.54
CA GLN A 421 16.96 20.52 3.52
C GLN A 421 17.93 20.02 2.45
N GLU A 422 18.96 19.28 2.84
CA GLU A 422 19.92 18.70 1.89
C GLU A 422 19.26 17.68 0.97
N VAL A 423 18.43 16.77 1.50
CA VAL A 423 17.68 15.79 0.70
C VAL A 423 16.74 16.49 -0.26
N ALA A 424 15.97 17.49 0.20
CA ALA A 424 15.06 18.25 -0.65
C ALA A 424 15.82 19.04 -1.73
N GLY A 425 16.93 19.68 -1.37
CA GLY A 425 17.77 20.45 -2.30
C GLY A 425 18.42 19.56 -3.39
N VAL A 426 18.89 18.36 -3.04
CA VAL A 426 19.39 17.39 -4.01
C VAL A 426 18.28 16.95 -4.96
N PHE A 427 17.07 16.73 -4.46
CA PHE A 427 15.94 16.35 -5.32
C PHE A 427 15.62 17.45 -6.34
N ALA A 428 15.49 18.71 -5.89
CA ALA A 428 15.27 19.85 -6.78
C ALA A 428 16.36 19.95 -7.86
N ARG A 429 17.63 19.76 -7.47
CA ARG A 429 18.76 19.75 -8.39
C ARG A 429 18.67 18.62 -9.43
N LEU A 430 18.23 17.43 -9.04
CA LEU A 430 18.07 16.31 -9.96
C LEU A 430 16.94 16.54 -10.96
N LEU A 431 15.82 17.14 -10.54
CA LEU A 431 14.74 17.53 -11.43
C LEU A 431 15.22 18.57 -12.47
N GLN A 432 16.00 19.55 -12.05
CA GLN A 432 16.62 20.52 -12.97
C GLN A 432 17.53 19.81 -13.98
N VAL A 433 18.37 18.87 -13.52
CA VAL A 433 19.22 18.06 -14.42
C VAL A 433 18.39 17.20 -15.37
N GLU A 434 17.28 16.65 -14.92
CA GLU A 434 16.38 15.90 -15.79
C GLU A 434 15.78 16.78 -16.88
N GLU A 435 15.29 17.95 -16.52
CA GLU A 435 14.70 18.91 -17.44
C GLU A 435 15.71 19.47 -18.46
N GLU A 436 16.91 19.85 -18.00
CA GLU A 436 17.94 20.47 -18.84
C GLU A 436 18.72 19.49 -19.71
N HIS A 437 18.90 18.24 -19.26
CA HIS A 437 19.83 17.31 -19.90
C HIS A 437 19.17 16.01 -20.40
N VAL A 438 18.16 15.48 -19.71
CA VAL A 438 17.57 14.17 -20.04
C VAL A 438 16.37 14.33 -20.98
N VAL A 439 15.44 15.20 -20.64
CA VAL A 439 14.22 15.44 -21.43
C VAL A 439 14.53 15.86 -22.87
N PRO A 440 15.44 16.84 -23.13
CA PRO A 440 15.75 17.24 -24.50
C PRO A 440 16.33 16.11 -25.34
N VAL A 441 17.19 15.27 -24.75
CA VAL A 441 17.81 14.14 -25.49
C VAL A 441 16.80 13.02 -25.75
N ARG A 442 15.89 12.74 -24.83
CA ARG A 442 14.87 11.71 -25.00
C ARG A 442 13.75 12.09 -25.99
N THR A 443 13.44 13.37 -26.09
CA THR A 443 12.40 13.89 -27.00
C THR A 443 12.91 14.18 -28.41
N ALA A 444 14.23 14.39 -28.56
CA ALA A 444 14.86 14.57 -29.86
C ALA A 444 15.09 13.22 -30.58
N PRO A 445 15.18 13.22 -31.91
CA PRO A 445 15.68 12.07 -32.65
C PRO A 445 17.08 11.65 -32.18
N ALA A 446 17.32 10.34 -32.05
CA ALA A 446 18.62 9.82 -31.69
C ALA A 446 19.72 10.28 -32.66
N LEU A 447 20.87 10.73 -32.19
CA LEU A 447 22.00 11.16 -33.03
C LEU A 447 22.48 10.04 -33.96
N ILE A 448 22.51 8.80 -33.43
CA ILE A 448 22.78 7.59 -34.23
C ILE A 448 21.88 6.45 -33.77
N THR A 449 21.67 5.50 -34.65
CA THR A 449 20.85 4.30 -34.45
C THR A 449 21.69 3.03 -34.61
N GLY A 450 21.08 1.87 -34.33
CA GLY A 450 21.73 0.57 -34.61
C GLY A 450 22.05 0.38 -36.11
N LYS A 451 21.28 1.02 -37.02
CA LYS A 451 21.54 0.98 -38.46
C LYS A 451 22.83 1.74 -38.82
N ASP A 452 23.06 2.90 -38.20
CA ASP A 452 24.30 3.66 -38.39
C ASP A 452 25.55 2.88 -37.93
N LEU A 453 25.41 2.07 -36.83
CA LEU A 453 26.51 1.22 -36.41
C LEU A 453 26.85 0.11 -37.42
N ILE A 454 25.88 -0.37 -38.20
CA ILE A 454 26.09 -1.35 -39.27
C ILE A 454 26.69 -0.66 -40.48
N ASP A 455 26.00 0.37 -41.00
CA ASP A 455 26.29 0.96 -42.29
C ASP A 455 27.60 1.77 -42.28
N GLU A 456 27.89 2.49 -41.19
CA GLU A 456 29.02 3.43 -41.11
C GLU A 456 30.24 2.82 -40.40
N LEU A 457 30.01 1.93 -39.43
CA LEU A 457 31.08 1.33 -38.60
C LEU A 457 31.36 -0.12 -38.95
N GLY A 458 30.55 -0.76 -39.80
CA GLY A 458 30.71 -2.15 -40.21
C GLY A 458 30.53 -3.15 -39.07
N LEU A 459 29.80 -2.78 -37.98
CA LEU A 459 29.64 -3.62 -36.83
C LEU A 459 28.51 -4.65 -37.02
N THR A 460 28.71 -5.84 -36.47
CA THR A 460 27.68 -6.88 -36.49
C THR A 460 26.69 -6.69 -35.33
N PRO A 461 25.37 -6.80 -35.57
CA PRO A 461 24.36 -6.69 -34.50
C PRO A 461 24.63 -7.62 -33.32
N GLY A 462 24.57 -7.08 -32.11
CA GLY A 462 24.84 -7.85 -30.90
C GLY A 462 24.75 -6.99 -29.62
N PRO A 463 25.06 -7.56 -28.44
CA PRO A 463 24.98 -6.86 -27.15
C PRO A 463 25.81 -5.56 -27.09
N LEU A 464 26.87 -5.47 -27.93
CA LEU A 464 27.73 -4.28 -28.02
C LEU A 464 26.94 -3.05 -28.50
N PHE A 465 25.94 -3.22 -29.39
CA PHE A 465 25.12 -2.10 -29.90
C PHE A 465 24.47 -1.33 -28.79
N ARG A 466 23.82 -2.04 -27.86
CA ARG A 466 23.19 -1.42 -26.71
C ARG A 466 24.18 -0.57 -25.91
N VAL A 467 25.35 -1.12 -25.66
CA VAL A 467 26.38 -0.43 -24.87
C VAL A 467 26.89 0.82 -25.56
N LEU A 468 27.09 0.76 -26.91
CA LEU A 468 27.56 1.90 -27.69
C LEU A 468 26.50 3.01 -27.76
N LEU A 469 25.24 2.65 -28.00
CA LEU A 469 24.14 3.62 -28.03
C LEU A 469 23.90 4.27 -26.67
N GLU A 470 23.97 3.49 -25.59
CA GLU A 470 23.87 4.03 -24.21
C GLU A 470 25.02 5.02 -23.92
N ARG A 471 26.24 4.76 -24.40
CA ARG A 471 27.41 5.67 -24.25
C ARG A 471 27.26 6.95 -25.04
N VAL A 472 26.73 6.85 -26.24
CA VAL A 472 26.44 8.03 -27.09
C VAL A 472 25.35 8.89 -26.43
N GLU A 473 24.28 8.27 -25.95
CA GLU A 473 23.20 8.96 -25.24
C GLU A 473 23.73 9.66 -23.96
N GLU A 474 24.57 8.97 -23.15
CA GLU A 474 25.24 9.57 -22.00
C GLU A 474 26.06 10.81 -22.36
N ALA A 475 26.86 10.72 -23.40
CA ALA A 475 27.70 11.81 -23.84
C ALA A 475 26.88 13.00 -24.39
N HIS A 476 25.73 12.71 -25.01
CA HIS A 476 24.81 13.73 -25.48
C HIS A 476 24.13 14.46 -24.30
N MET A 477 23.66 13.73 -23.29
CA MET A 477 23.10 14.30 -22.06
C MET A 477 24.15 15.10 -21.26
N GLU A 478 25.42 14.72 -21.33
CA GLU A 478 26.54 15.47 -20.73
C GLU A 478 27.00 16.68 -21.60
N HIS A 479 26.37 16.94 -22.73
CA HIS A 479 26.69 17.97 -23.71
C HIS A 479 28.14 17.86 -24.26
N ARG A 480 28.72 16.64 -24.26
CA ARG A 480 30.05 16.34 -24.81
C ARG A 480 30.03 16.11 -26.29
N ILE A 481 28.87 15.78 -26.84
CA ILE A 481 28.58 15.60 -28.25
C ILE A 481 27.22 16.21 -28.57
N SER A 482 27.03 16.71 -29.78
CA SER A 482 25.79 17.33 -30.24
C SER A 482 25.44 16.96 -31.69
N THR A 483 26.37 16.36 -32.41
CA THR A 483 26.21 16.03 -33.84
C THR A 483 26.30 14.52 -34.09
N ARG A 484 25.77 14.10 -35.25
CA ARG A 484 25.85 12.70 -35.70
C ARG A 484 27.31 12.25 -35.92
N GLU A 485 28.16 13.12 -36.44
CA GLU A 485 29.58 12.86 -36.69
C GLU A 485 30.34 12.62 -35.39
N GLU A 486 30.11 13.43 -34.36
CA GLU A 486 30.69 13.27 -33.03
C GLU A 486 30.23 11.94 -32.36
N ALA A 487 28.95 11.61 -32.54
CA ALA A 487 28.37 10.37 -32.03
C ALA A 487 28.98 9.11 -32.69
N LEU A 488 29.19 9.12 -34.00
CA LEU A 488 29.87 8.05 -34.74
C LEU A 488 31.35 7.91 -34.32
N ALA A 489 32.04 9.04 -34.18
CA ALA A 489 33.45 9.04 -33.72
C ALA A 489 33.57 8.43 -32.30
N LEU A 490 32.68 8.81 -31.39
CA LEU A 490 32.62 8.24 -30.02
C LEU A 490 32.33 6.74 -30.06
N ALA A 491 31.31 6.30 -30.82
CA ALA A 491 30.94 4.89 -30.94
C ALA A 491 32.08 4.04 -31.49
N SER A 492 32.76 4.55 -32.54
CA SER A 492 33.95 3.91 -33.14
C SER A 492 35.09 3.75 -32.13
N SER A 493 35.40 4.82 -31.37
CA SER A 493 36.43 4.79 -30.32
C SER A 493 36.11 3.75 -29.23
N GLU A 494 34.87 3.73 -28.74
CA GLU A 494 34.43 2.79 -27.71
C GLU A 494 34.39 1.32 -28.19
N ALA A 495 34.01 1.09 -29.47
CA ALA A 495 34.05 -0.24 -30.08
C ALA A 495 35.48 -0.80 -30.13
N ARG A 496 36.46 0.02 -30.57
CA ARG A 496 37.88 -0.38 -30.62
C ARG A 496 38.49 -0.74 -29.27
N LYS A 497 38.06 -0.07 -28.18
CA LYS A 497 38.54 -0.35 -26.83
C LYS A 497 38.09 -1.72 -26.31
N ARG A 498 36.98 -2.23 -26.84
CA ARG A 498 36.34 -3.49 -26.37
C ARG A 498 36.64 -4.70 -27.26
N THR A 499 37.22 -4.45 -28.44
CA THR A 499 37.66 -5.50 -29.37
C THR A 499 39.14 -5.88 -29.12
N ARG A 500 39.85 -5.12 -28.30
CA ARG A 500 41.18 -5.43 -27.74
C ARG A 500 41.05 -6.06 -26.36
#